data_1a38e1f9609ec524cfd746cb7ae1f1ef
#
_entry.id   1a38e1f9609ec524cfd746cb7ae1f1ef
#
_cell.length_a   1.000
_cell.length_b   1.000
_cell.length_c   1.000
_cell.angle_alpha   90.00
_cell.angle_beta   90.00
_cell.angle_gamma   90.00
#
_symmetry.space_group_name_H-M   'P 1'
#
loop_
_entity.id
_entity.type
_entity.pdbx_description
1 polymer ?
#
loop_
_entity_poly.entity_id
_entity_poly.type
_entity_poly.pdbx_seq_one_letter_code
_entity_poly.pdbx_strand_id
1 'polypeptide(L)'
;TGMEKVLPEFAVPLGVLLGTGFLAVLYCVSMRLGVLWLLRALPPVLGLLWLVLLRGAPQSPWKAARAVYADGGFLSRVTLWCVLSVLFALMVSVKNAHPAAAGEIVLTQDVMWNIGNANSFALGFPPQDIRFSMVRFSYHYLTELVFGALSIVSGIACYDIYVFYAGPLVLAALLCCLYALGICFYRGHRNKALLFTFAMFLFN
;
A
#
# COMPACT_ATOMS: atom_id res chain seq x y z
N THR A 1 21.13 14.20 -17.47
CA THR A 1 19.90 13.77 -18.17
C THR A 1 18.76 13.69 -17.16
N GLY A 2 17.54 14.14 -17.52
CA GLY A 2 16.40 14.30 -16.60
C GLY A 2 15.92 13.00 -15.91
N MET A 3 16.32 11.84 -16.40
CA MET A 3 15.93 10.53 -15.82
C MET A 3 16.54 10.22 -14.46
N GLU A 4 17.75 10.69 -14.16
CA GLU A 4 18.37 10.47 -12.85
C GLU A 4 17.60 11.14 -11.69
N LYS A 5 16.80 12.18 -12.00
CA LYS A 5 15.99 12.91 -11.02
C LYS A 5 14.58 12.32 -10.81
N VAL A 6 14.19 11.36 -11.62
CA VAL A 6 12.84 10.74 -11.57
C VAL A 6 12.85 9.47 -10.70
N LEU A 7 14.00 8.84 -10.54
CA LEU A 7 14.14 7.58 -9.80
C LEU A 7 13.60 7.61 -8.37
N PRO A 8 13.82 8.67 -7.56
CA PRO A 8 13.28 8.72 -6.19
C PRO A 8 11.76 8.75 -6.14
N GLU A 9 11.11 9.44 -7.06
CA GLU A 9 9.66 9.55 -7.13
C GLU A 9 9.00 8.23 -7.55
N PHE A 10 9.68 7.39 -8.32
CA PHE A 10 9.24 6.04 -8.65
C PHE A 10 9.49 5.02 -7.55
N ALA A 11 10.34 5.30 -6.58
CA ALA A 11 10.71 4.33 -5.54
C ALA A 11 9.51 3.91 -4.69
N VAL A 12 8.59 4.84 -4.38
CA VAL A 12 7.40 4.54 -3.58
C VAL A 12 6.41 3.63 -4.33
N PRO A 13 5.91 4.00 -5.53
CA PRO A 13 4.96 3.14 -6.24
C PRO A 13 5.57 1.80 -6.65
N LEU A 14 6.86 1.79 -7.04
CA LEU A 14 7.57 0.56 -7.34
C LEU A 14 7.74 -0.32 -6.09
N GLY A 15 8.07 0.29 -4.95
CA GLY A 15 8.19 -0.40 -3.67
C GLY A 15 6.87 -1.02 -3.21
N VAL A 16 5.76 -0.31 -3.38
CA VAL A 16 4.42 -0.84 -3.10
C VAL A 16 4.09 -1.99 -4.04
N LEU A 17 4.31 -1.84 -5.35
CA LEU A 17 4.02 -2.88 -6.34
C LEU A 17 4.87 -4.15 -6.12
N LEU A 18 6.17 -3.99 -5.99
CA LEU A 18 7.08 -5.12 -5.76
C LEU A 18 6.88 -5.75 -4.38
N GLY A 19 6.63 -4.92 -3.35
CA GLY A 19 6.37 -5.37 -1.99
C GLY A 19 5.08 -6.18 -1.89
N THR A 20 4.00 -5.74 -2.53
CA THR A 20 2.73 -6.48 -2.58
C THR A 20 2.87 -7.78 -3.37
N GLY A 21 3.56 -7.76 -4.51
CA GLY A 21 3.85 -8.97 -5.29
C GLY A 21 4.69 -9.97 -4.51
N PHE A 22 5.75 -9.51 -3.85
CA PHE A 22 6.60 -10.35 -3.01
C PHE A 22 5.81 -10.94 -1.82
N LEU A 23 5.00 -10.15 -1.15
CA LEU A 23 4.16 -10.60 -0.05
C LEU A 23 3.16 -11.67 -0.52
N ALA A 24 2.54 -11.48 -1.69
CA ALA A 24 1.61 -12.46 -2.26
C ALA A 24 2.29 -13.81 -2.54
N VAL A 25 3.49 -13.78 -3.15
CA VAL A 25 4.26 -14.99 -3.42
C VAL A 25 4.67 -15.67 -2.10
N LEU A 26 5.22 -14.90 -1.16
CA LEU A 26 5.64 -15.42 0.14
C LEU A 26 4.47 -16.03 0.91
N TYR A 27 3.29 -15.39 0.85
CA TYR A 27 2.06 -15.93 1.43
C TYR A 27 1.72 -17.29 0.82
N CYS A 28 1.63 -17.39 -0.51
CA CYS A 28 1.31 -18.65 -1.17
C CYS A 28 2.30 -19.77 -0.83
N VAL A 29 3.60 -19.46 -0.80
CA VAL A 29 4.65 -20.43 -0.42
C VAL A 29 4.49 -20.84 1.05
N SER A 30 4.34 -19.88 1.96
CA SER A 30 4.22 -20.14 3.40
C SER A 30 3.00 -21.00 3.72
N MET A 31 1.87 -20.72 3.09
CA MET A 31 0.64 -21.48 3.27
C MET A 31 0.76 -22.90 2.70
N ARG A 32 1.38 -23.06 1.54
CA ARG A 32 1.58 -24.36 0.89
C ARG A 32 2.50 -25.27 1.69
N LEU A 33 3.51 -24.68 2.34
CA LEU A 33 4.47 -25.41 3.15
C LEU A 33 4.07 -25.55 4.63
N GLY A 34 2.97 -24.92 5.05
CA GLY A 34 2.52 -24.92 6.44
C GLY A 34 3.43 -24.11 7.39
N VAL A 35 4.21 -23.15 6.85
CA VAL A 35 5.22 -22.37 7.59
C VAL A 35 4.82 -20.91 7.78
N LEU A 36 3.64 -20.68 8.34
CA LEU A 36 3.10 -19.33 8.56
C LEU A 36 3.99 -18.40 9.38
N TRP A 37 4.87 -18.96 10.22
CA TRP A 37 5.84 -18.18 10.98
C TRP A 37 6.80 -17.37 10.08
N LEU A 38 7.05 -17.83 8.86
CA LEU A 38 7.84 -17.10 7.86
C LEU A 38 7.25 -15.72 7.53
N LEU A 39 5.93 -15.62 7.41
CA LEU A 39 5.25 -14.33 7.20
C LEU A 39 5.43 -13.41 8.41
N ARG A 40 5.30 -13.93 9.62
CA ARG A 40 5.46 -13.16 10.86
C ARG A 40 6.91 -12.76 11.12
N ALA A 41 7.87 -13.54 10.62
CA ALA A 41 9.30 -13.21 10.71
C ALA A 41 9.74 -12.17 9.67
N LEU A 42 8.92 -11.90 8.63
CA LEU A 42 9.28 -10.99 7.55
C LEU A 42 9.65 -9.57 8.03
N PRO A 43 8.83 -8.87 8.84
CA PRO A 43 9.18 -7.52 9.27
C PRO A 43 10.52 -7.42 10.02
N PRO A 44 10.81 -8.26 11.04
CA PRO A 44 12.10 -8.19 11.72
C PRO A 44 13.26 -8.57 10.81
N VAL A 45 13.10 -9.55 9.90
CA VAL A 45 14.15 -9.92 8.93
C VAL A 45 14.44 -8.77 7.97
N LEU A 46 13.42 -8.13 7.42
CA LEU A 46 13.60 -6.96 6.55
C LEU A 46 14.23 -5.79 7.32
N GLY A 47 13.84 -5.57 8.57
CA GLY A 47 14.44 -4.55 9.43
C GLY A 47 15.93 -4.81 9.69
N LEU A 48 16.31 -6.04 9.99
CA LEU A 48 17.70 -6.44 10.16
C LEU A 48 18.50 -6.31 8.84
N LEU A 49 17.93 -6.77 7.74
CA LEU A 49 18.56 -6.63 6.41
C LEU A 49 18.80 -5.17 6.08
N TRP A 50 17.81 -4.32 6.31
CA TRP A 50 17.94 -2.88 6.11
C TRP A 50 19.05 -2.27 6.96
N LEU A 51 19.15 -2.64 8.25
CA LEU A 51 20.24 -2.19 9.14
C LEU A 51 21.62 -2.65 8.64
N VAL A 52 21.73 -3.88 8.13
CA VAL A 52 22.98 -4.40 7.58
C VAL A 52 23.37 -3.63 6.31
N LEU A 53 22.41 -3.40 5.41
CA LEU A 53 22.66 -2.63 4.18
C LEU A 53 23.05 -1.18 4.48
N LEU A 54 22.48 -0.58 5.52
CA LEU A 54 22.87 0.76 5.96
C LEU A 54 24.30 0.82 6.49
N ARG A 55 24.78 -0.23 7.17
CA ARG A 55 26.16 -0.28 7.66
C ARG A 55 27.18 -0.43 6.54
N GLY A 56 26.81 -1.10 5.44
CA GLY A 56 27.66 -1.28 4.27
C GLY A 56 27.66 -0.12 3.28
N ALA A 57 26.78 0.86 3.46
CA ALA A 57 26.67 2.00 2.57
C ALA A 57 27.90 2.92 2.70
N PRO A 58 28.60 3.25 1.59
CA PRO A 58 29.81 4.08 1.63
C PRO A 58 29.53 5.54 2.06
N GLN A 59 28.28 5.94 2.08
CA GLN A 59 27.83 7.23 2.59
C GLN A 59 26.85 7.00 3.75
N SER A 60 27.03 7.77 4.83
CA SER A 60 26.08 7.75 5.93
C SER A 60 24.66 7.89 5.39
N PRO A 61 23.73 6.97 5.72
CA PRO A 61 22.34 7.04 5.26
C PRO A 61 21.68 8.38 5.60
N TRP A 62 22.16 9.04 6.65
CA TRP A 62 21.78 10.40 7.01
C TRP A 62 22.24 11.44 5.98
N LYS A 63 23.40 11.28 5.34
CA LYS A 63 23.84 12.19 4.27
C LYS A 63 23.03 11.97 3.01
N ALA A 64 22.74 10.73 2.65
CA ALA A 64 21.86 10.39 1.52
C ALA A 64 20.43 10.89 1.77
N ALA A 65 19.86 10.63 2.95
CA ALA A 65 18.58 11.17 3.36
C ALA A 65 18.57 12.71 3.36
N ARG A 66 19.59 13.37 3.94
CA ARG A 66 19.70 14.82 3.89
C ARG A 66 19.79 15.38 2.47
N ALA A 67 20.46 14.70 1.54
CA ALA A 67 20.51 15.15 0.15
C ALA A 67 19.14 15.08 -0.53
N VAL A 68 18.35 14.04 -0.21
CA VAL A 68 16.95 13.89 -0.67
C VAL A 68 16.04 14.93 0.01
N TYR A 69 16.26 15.21 1.31
CA TYR A 69 15.48 16.19 2.07
C TYR A 69 15.91 17.64 1.80
N ALA A 70 17.15 17.88 1.38
CA ALA A 70 17.65 19.23 1.04
C ALA A 70 17.03 19.77 -0.25
N ASP A 71 16.44 18.93 -1.09
CA ASP A 71 15.54 19.38 -2.15
C ASP A 71 14.19 19.77 -1.53
N GLY A 72 14.09 20.99 -1.01
CA GLY A 72 12.92 21.52 -0.30
C GLY A 72 11.58 21.35 -1.02
N GLY A 73 11.63 21.04 -2.33
CA GLY A 73 10.46 20.70 -3.11
C GLY A 73 9.95 19.26 -2.90
N PHE A 74 10.83 18.29 -2.57
CA PHE A 74 10.42 16.90 -2.35
C PHE A 74 9.62 16.75 -1.05
N LEU A 75 10.15 17.30 0.06
CA LEU A 75 9.49 17.18 1.36
C LEU A 75 8.11 17.84 1.36
N SER A 76 7.96 19.02 0.78
CA SER A 76 6.65 19.69 0.71
C SER A 76 5.63 18.88 -0.11
N ARG A 77 6.08 18.22 -1.18
CA ARG A 77 5.21 17.34 -2.00
C ARG A 77 4.79 16.09 -1.25
N VAL A 78 5.75 15.38 -0.64
CA VAL A 78 5.44 14.19 0.19
C VAL A 78 4.49 14.57 1.32
N THR A 79 4.73 15.68 2.01
CA THR A 79 3.82 16.17 3.06
C THR A 79 2.42 16.43 2.50
N LEU A 80 2.32 17.11 1.36
CA LEU A 80 1.03 17.37 0.69
C LEU A 80 0.30 16.06 0.36
N TRP A 81 1.00 15.09 -0.20
CA TRP A 81 0.41 13.79 -0.52
C TRP A 81 -0.03 13.01 0.71
N CYS A 82 0.79 13.03 1.76
CA CYS A 82 0.42 12.42 3.05
C CYS A 82 -0.83 13.08 3.65
N VAL A 83 -0.89 14.41 3.64
CA VAL A 83 -2.06 15.15 4.14
C VAL A 83 -3.31 14.81 3.32
N LEU A 84 -3.24 14.84 1.99
CA LEU A 84 -4.35 14.47 1.13
C LEU A 84 -4.80 13.02 1.35
N SER A 85 -3.84 12.10 1.51
CA SER A 85 -4.14 10.69 1.79
C SER A 85 -4.83 10.51 3.14
N VAL A 86 -4.36 11.22 4.17
CA VAL A 86 -4.99 11.22 5.51
C VAL A 86 -6.39 11.82 5.45
N LEU A 87 -6.57 12.95 4.78
CA LEU A 87 -7.91 13.57 4.63
C LEU A 87 -8.87 12.65 3.89
N PHE A 88 -8.41 12.00 2.81
CA PHE A 88 -9.21 11.04 2.08
C PHE A 88 -9.56 9.83 2.95
N ALA A 89 -8.60 9.28 3.69
CA ALA A 89 -8.83 8.18 4.62
C ALA A 89 -9.83 8.57 5.71
N LEU A 90 -9.72 9.77 6.27
CA LEU A 90 -10.69 10.29 7.25
C LEU A 90 -12.09 10.42 6.64
N MET A 91 -12.21 10.96 5.43
CA MET A 91 -13.50 11.06 4.73
C MET A 91 -14.13 9.67 4.50
N VAL A 92 -13.34 8.70 4.03
CA VAL A 92 -13.82 7.33 3.83
C VAL A 92 -14.19 6.69 5.16
N SER A 93 -13.37 6.87 6.20
CA SER A 93 -13.62 6.33 7.54
C SER A 93 -14.87 6.91 8.17
N VAL A 94 -15.04 8.23 8.12
CA VAL A 94 -16.25 8.90 8.65
C VAL A 94 -17.49 8.42 7.91
N LYS A 95 -17.42 8.25 6.60
CA LYS A 95 -18.55 7.81 5.79
C LYS A 95 -18.91 6.34 6.00
N ASN A 96 -17.91 5.47 6.26
CA ASN A 96 -18.11 4.01 6.26
C ASN A 96 -18.02 3.37 7.66
N ALA A 97 -17.47 4.04 8.66
CA ALA A 97 -17.20 3.45 9.98
C ALA A 97 -18.26 3.77 11.05
N HIS A 98 -19.14 4.75 10.80
CA HIS A 98 -20.21 5.10 11.75
C HIS A 98 -21.55 4.67 11.19
N PRO A 99 -22.24 3.67 11.80
CA PRO A 99 -23.63 3.40 11.49
C PRO A 99 -24.46 4.65 11.82
N ALA A 100 -25.33 5.06 10.92
CA ALA A 100 -26.20 6.23 11.11
C ALA A 100 -27.16 6.02 12.28
N ALA A 101 -27.51 4.76 12.57
CA ALA A 101 -28.27 4.34 13.74
C ALA A 101 -27.77 2.99 14.26
N ALA A 102 -28.13 2.64 15.50
CA ALA A 102 -27.80 1.34 16.07
C ALA A 102 -28.39 0.21 15.19
N GLY A 103 -27.51 -0.65 14.69
CA GLY A 103 -27.87 -1.76 13.79
C GLY A 103 -27.75 -1.47 12.30
N GLU A 104 -27.44 -0.26 11.88
CA GLU A 104 -27.11 0.05 10.48
C GLU A 104 -25.64 -0.19 10.19
N ILE A 105 -25.36 -0.98 9.15
CA ILE A 105 -24.03 -1.16 8.62
C ILE A 105 -23.89 -0.27 7.40
N VAL A 106 -23.02 0.74 7.50
CA VAL A 106 -22.77 1.71 6.41
C VAL A 106 -21.85 1.16 5.33
N LEU A 107 -21.31 -0.03 5.52
CA LEU A 107 -20.46 -0.70 4.54
C LEU A 107 -21.30 -1.21 3.37
N THR A 108 -20.81 -0.97 2.15
CA THR A 108 -21.41 -1.57 0.97
C THR A 108 -21.21 -3.09 0.98
N GLN A 109 -22.11 -3.81 0.32
CA GLN A 109 -22.03 -5.27 0.21
C GLN A 109 -20.67 -5.74 -0.33
N ASP A 110 -20.12 -5.03 -1.33
CA ASP A 110 -18.83 -5.36 -1.93
C ASP A 110 -17.68 -5.21 -0.95
N VAL A 111 -17.68 -4.16 -0.12
CA VAL A 111 -16.66 -3.95 0.91
C VAL A 111 -16.72 -5.08 1.95
N MET A 112 -17.90 -5.44 2.40
CA MET A 112 -18.08 -6.55 3.35
C MET A 112 -17.62 -7.87 2.76
N TRP A 113 -17.94 -8.12 1.50
CA TRP A 113 -17.52 -9.30 0.78
C TRP A 113 -15.99 -9.39 0.65
N ASN A 114 -15.32 -8.30 0.25
CA ASN A 114 -13.88 -8.23 0.14
C ASN A 114 -13.19 -8.45 1.48
N ILE A 115 -13.69 -7.84 2.56
CA ILE A 115 -13.16 -8.05 3.92
C ILE A 115 -13.33 -9.51 4.37
N GLY A 116 -14.49 -10.09 4.11
CA GLY A 116 -14.77 -11.49 4.43
C GLY A 116 -13.85 -12.45 3.69
N ASN A 117 -13.61 -12.22 2.39
CA ASN A 117 -12.67 -13.01 1.61
C ASN A 117 -11.22 -12.81 2.10
N ALA A 118 -10.82 -11.58 2.44
CA ALA A 118 -9.50 -11.33 3.04
C ALA A 118 -9.31 -12.10 4.36
N ASN A 119 -10.33 -12.16 5.20
CA ASN A 119 -10.33 -12.99 6.40
C ASN A 119 -10.20 -14.50 6.08
N SER A 120 -10.87 -14.98 5.02
CA SER A 120 -10.75 -16.36 4.57
C SER A 120 -9.29 -16.70 4.18
N PHE A 121 -8.59 -15.77 3.51
CA PHE A 121 -7.15 -15.92 3.25
C PHE A 121 -6.32 -15.91 4.54
N ALA A 122 -6.69 -15.11 5.54
CA ALA A 122 -5.98 -15.11 6.82
C ALA A 122 -6.13 -16.43 7.59
N LEU A 123 -7.20 -17.18 7.33
CA LEU A 123 -7.48 -18.48 7.98
C LEU A 123 -6.85 -19.67 7.25
N GLY A 124 -6.68 -19.62 5.92
CA GLY A 124 -6.16 -20.76 5.19
C GLY A 124 -5.99 -20.55 3.68
N PHE A 125 -5.33 -21.53 3.03
CA PHE A 125 -5.14 -21.57 1.59
C PHE A 125 -5.30 -22.99 1.04
N PRO A 126 -6.07 -23.23 -0.05
CA PRO A 126 -6.88 -22.24 -0.77
C PRO A 126 -8.05 -21.74 0.08
N PRO A 127 -8.43 -20.46 -0.07
CA PRO A 127 -9.52 -19.88 0.70
C PRO A 127 -10.86 -20.45 0.27
N GLN A 128 -11.83 -20.44 1.16
CA GLN A 128 -13.21 -20.75 0.84
C GLN A 128 -13.98 -19.48 0.51
N ASP A 129 -14.96 -19.59 -0.40
CA ASP A 129 -15.88 -18.49 -0.65
C ASP A 129 -16.78 -18.30 0.58
N ILE A 130 -16.80 -17.08 1.13
CA ILE A 130 -17.59 -16.78 2.34
C ILE A 130 -19.10 -16.94 2.14
N ARG A 131 -19.57 -16.93 0.90
CA ARG A 131 -21.00 -17.07 0.55
C ARG A 131 -21.44 -18.53 0.47
N PHE A 132 -20.50 -19.43 0.15
CA PHE A 132 -20.80 -20.82 -0.14
C PHE A 132 -19.86 -21.75 0.65
N SER A 133 -20.40 -22.42 1.64
CA SER A 133 -19.64 -23.39 2.43
C SER A 133 -19.05 -24.48 1.51
N MET A 134 -17.80 -24.82 1.73
CA MET A 134 -17.04 -25.85 1.01
C MET A 134 -16.74 -25.55 -0.49
N VAL A 135 -17.12 -24.39 -0.99
CA VAL A 135 -16.75 -23.95 -2.33
C VAL A 135 -15.45 -23.17 -2.26
N ARG A 136 -14.49 -23.55 -3.10
CA ARG A 136 -13.24 -22.81 -3.24
C ARG A 136 -13.49 -21.46 -3.88
N PHE A 137 -12.84 -20.44 -3.33
CA PHE A 137 -12.89 -19.11 -3.90
C PHE A 137 -12.16 -19.07 -5.27
N SER A 138 -12.88 -18.75 -6.34
CA SER A 138 -12.38 -18.83 -7.73
C SER A 138 -12.46 -17.49 -8.48
N TYR A 139 -12.55 -16.38 -7.77
CA TYR A 139 -12.60 -15.03 -8.34
C TYR A 139 -11.21 -14.37 -8.37
N HIS A 140 -11.08 -13.17 -8.98
CA HIS A 140 -9.83 -12.43 -8.87
C HIS A 140 -9.67 -11.96 -7.42
N TYR A 141 -8.60 -12.36 -6.78
CA TYR A 141 -8.46 -12.29 -5.33
C TYR A 141 -7.11 -11.75 -4.87
N LEU A 142 -6.35 -11.10 -5.74
CA LEU A 142 -5.02 -10.61 -5.37
C LEU A 142 -5.08 -9.59 -4.22
N THR A 143 -6.07 -8.73 -4.23
CA THR A 143 -6.27 -7.70 -3.20
C THR A 143 -6.59 -8.34 -1.85
N GLU A 144 -7.54 -9.26 -1.83
CA GLU A 144 -7.98 -9.98 -0.63
C GLU A 144 -6.86 -10.86 -0.06
N LEU A 145 -6.09 -11.50 -0.94
CA LEU A 145 -4.89 -12.27 -0.55
C LEU A 145 -3.86 -11.36 0.13
N VAL A 146 -3.57 -10.20 -0.46
CA VAL A 146 -2.61 -9.24 0.11
C VAL A 146 -3.10 -8.73 1.46
N PHE A 147 -4.37 -8.44 1.62
CA PHE A 147 -4.92 -7.99 2.91
C PHE A 147 -4.92 -9.10 3.95
N GLY A 148 -5.26 -10.32 3.58
CA GLY A 148 -5.12 -11.48 4.45
C GLY A 148 -3.67 -11.72 4.89
N ALA A 149 -2.73 -11.63 3.96
CA ALA A 149 -1.31 -11.74 4.25
C ALA A 149 -0.80 -10.61 5.17
N LEU A 150 -1.23 -9.37 4.92
CA LEU A 150 -0.91 -8.22 5.78
C LEU A 150 -1.49 -8.41 7.19
N SER A 151 -2.69 -8.95 7.31
CA SER A 151 -3.30 -9.28 8.61
C SER A 151 -2.46 -10.29 9.39
N ILE A 152 -1.97 -11.34 8.73
CA ILE A 152 -1.08 -12.34 9.37
C ILE A 152 0.25 -11.72 9.82
N VAL A 153 0.82 -10.85 8.97
CA VAL A 153 2.13 -10.20 9.23
C VAL A 153 2.04 -9.18 10.35
N SER A 154 0.98 -8.35 10.35
CA SER A 154 0.83 -7.23 11.27
C SER A 154 0.05 -7.57 12.54
N GLY A 155 -0.78 -8.60 12.51
CA GLY A 155 -1.76 -8.87 13.57
C GLY A 155 -2.97 -7.93 13.58
N ILE A 156 -3.08 -7.04 12.58
CA ILE A 156 -4.20 -6.09 12.44
C ILE A 156 -5.35 -6.81 11.74
N ALA A 157 -6.59 -6.54 12.14
CA ALA A 157 -7.76 -7.12 11.48
C ALA A 157 -7.86 -6.69 10.01
N CYS A 158 -8.32 -7.60 9.13
CA CYS A 158 -8.50 -7.28 7.70
C CYS A 158 -9.43 -6.09 7.48
N TYR A 159 -10.43 -5.91 8.34
CA TYR A 159 -11.31 -4.75 8.34
C TYR A 159 -10.52 -3.44 8.48
N ASP A 160 -9.68 -3.35 9.50
CA ASP A 160 -8.90 -2.14 9.77
C ASP A 160 -7.88 -1.87 8.65
N ILE A 161 -7.26 -2.93 8.12
CA ILE A 161 -6.35 -2.83 6.98
C ILE A 161 -7.09 -2.24 5.76
N TYR A 162 -8.27 -2.78 5.46
CA TYR A 162 -9.04 -2.34 4.30
C TYR A 162 -9.54 -0.90 4.44
N VAL A 163 -10.13 -0.57 5.59
CA VAL A 163 -10.79 0.72 5.80
C VAL A 163 -9.79 1.85 6.07
N PHE A 164 -8.79 1.60 6.90
CA PHE A 164 -7.93 2.68 7.40
C PHE A 164 -6.55 2.76 6.73
N TYR A 165 -5.97 1.65 6.28
CA TYR A 165 -4.58 1.62 5.83
C TYR A 165 -4.42 1.47 4.32
N ALA A 166 -5.24 0.64 3.67
CA ALA A 166 -5.07 0.33 2.26
C ALA A 166 -5.35 1.52 1.34
N GLY A 167 -6.44 2.25 1.60
CA GLY A 167 -6.82 3.42 0.80
C GLY A 167 -5.72 4.48 0.75
N PRO A 168 -5.23 4.98 1.90
CA PRO A 168 -4.14 5.96 1.93
C PRO A 168 -2.86 5.48 1.24
N LEU A 169 -2.49 4.21 1.42
CA LEU A 169 -1.28 3.65 0.81
C LEU A 169 -1.40 3.60 -0.72
N VAL A 170 -2.52 3.09 -1.23
CA VAL A 170 -2.77 3.00 -2.68
C VAL A 170 -2.86 4.39 -3.29
N LEU A 171 -3.56 5.33 -2.63
CA LEU A 171 -3.66 6.70 -3.09
C LEU A 171 -2.29 7.38 -3.15
N ALA A 172 -1.48 7.25 -2.10
CA ALA A 172 -0.13 7.81 -2.09
C ALA A 172 0.73 7.23 -3.22
N ALA A 173 0.67 5.91 -3.45
CA ALA A 173 1.38 5.26 -4.55
C ALA A 173 0.90 5.76 -5.92
N LEU A 174 -0.41 5.91 -6.12
CA LEU A 174 -1.00 6.44 -7.35
C LEU A 174 -0.54 7.87 -7.62
N LEU A 175 -0.62 8.74 -6.63
CA LEU A 175 -0.21 10.14 -6.77
C LEU A 175 1.29 10.27 -7.06
N CYS A 176 2.13 9.48 -6.40
CA CYS A 176 3.57 9.42 -6.71
C CYS A 176 3.81 8.94 -8.15
N CYS A 177 3.05 7.94 -8.62
CA CYS A 177 3.15 7.45 -9.99
C CYS A 177 2.74 8.52 -11.00
N LEU A 178 1.60 9.18 -10.80
CA LEU A 178 1.13 10.28 -11.65
C LEU A 178 2.13 11.44 -11.69
N TYR A 179 2.70 11.78 -10.54
CA TYR A 179 3.72 12.83 -10.46
C TYR A 179 4.99 12.45 -11.23
N ALA A 180 5.48 11.22 -11.06
CA ALA A 180 6.63 10.72 -11.78
C ALA A 180 6.39 10.70 -13.31
N LEU A 181 5.20 10.28 -13.75
CA LEU A 181 4.79 10.38 -15.15
C LEU A 181 4.78 11.83 -15.63
N GLY A 182 4.22 12.74 -14.83
CA GLY A 182 4.22 14.17 -15.15
C GLY A 182 5.63 14.73 -15.33
N ILE A 183 6.59 14.33 -14.47
CA ILE A 183 8.01 14.72 -14.62
C ILE A 183 8.58 14.23 -15.96
N CYS A 184 8.26 13.00 -16.37
CA CYS A 184 8.69 12.46 -17.66
C CYS A 184 8.07 13.25 -18.81
N PHE A 185 6.75 13.47 -18.80
CA PHE A 185 6.06 14.21 -19.88
C PHE A 185 6.55 15.65 -20.01
N TYR A 186 6.75 16.33 -18.90
CA TYR A 186 7.17 17.75 -18.91
C TYR A 186 8.69 17.95 -18.79
N ARG A 187 9.48 16.90 -19.10
CA ARG A 187 10.96 16.96 -19.19
C ARG A 187 11.59 17.55 -17.92
N GLY A 188 11.11 17.15 -16.77
CA GLY A 188 11.65 17.58 -15.48
C GLY A 188 11.04 18.87 -14.91
N HIS A 189 10.05 19.48 -15.55
CA HIS A 189 9.36 20.67 -15.02
C HIS A 189 8.39 20.28 -13.88
N ARG A 190 8.86 20.34 -12.65
CA ARG A 190 8.16 19.87 -11.43
C ARG A 190 6.79 20.53 -11.22
N ASN A 191 6.66 21.84 -11.43
CA ASN A 191 5.39 22.54 -11.25
C ASN A 191 4.33 22.09 -12.27
N LYS A 192 4.74 21.85 -13.52
CA LYS A 192 3.83 21.31 -14.55
C LYS A 192 3.44 19.86 -14.24
N ALA A 193 4.38 19.06 -13.73
CA ALA A 193 4.11 17.70 -13.28
C ALA A 193 3.10 17.67 -12.13
N LEU A 194 3.24 18.58 -11.17
CA LEU A 194 2.31 18.71 -10.06
C LEU A 194 0.90 19.09 -10.52
N LEU A 195 0.80 20.10 -11.40
CA LEU A 195 -0.47 20.50 -12.01
C LEU A 195 -1.13 19.35 -12.79
N PHE A 196 -0.35 18.61 -13.55
CA PHE A 196 -0.81 17.40 -14.25
C PHE A 196 -1.38 16.37 -13.27
N THR A 197 -0.67 16.10 -12.18
CA THR A 197 -1.11 15.15 -11.17
C THR A 197 -2.45 15.56 -10.54
N PHE A 198 -2.59 16.82 -10.19
CA PHE A 198 -3.86 17.34 -9.66
C PHE A 198 -4.98 17.29 -10.69
N ALA A 199 -4.71 17.67 -11.93
CA ALA A 199 -5.69 17.60 -13.00
C ALA A 199 -6.18 16.15 -13.19
N MET A 200 -5.25 15.20 -13.29
CA MET A 200 -5.60 13.77 -13.44
C MET A 200 -6.35 13.22 -12.24
N PHE A 201 -6.07 13.71 -11.04
CA PHE A 201 -6.76 13.28 -9.83
C PHE A 201 -8.17 13.87 -9.68
N LEU A 202 -8.37 15.13 -10.07
CA LEU A 202 -9.65 15.82 -9.91
C LEU A 202 -10.66 15.52 -11.03
N PHE A 203 -10.17 15.15 -12.22
CA PHE A 203 -11.02 14.93 -13.39
C PHE A 203 -11.21 13.43 -13.74
N ASN A 204 -10.78 12.52 -12.86
CA ASN A 204 -11.01 11.09 -12.98
C ASN A 204 -12.00 10.61 -11.91
#